data_2d7798a8383f333acf91adacf2555c0f
#
_entry.id   2d7798a8383f333acf91adacf2555c0f
#
_cell.length_a   1.000
_cell.length_b   1.000
_cell.length_c   1.000
_cell.angle_alpha   90.00
_cell.angle_beta   90.00
_cell.angle_gamma   90.00
#
_symmetry.space_group_name_H-M   'P 1'
#
loop_
_entity.id
_entity.type
_entity.pdbx_description
1 polymer ?
#
loop_
_entity_poly.entity_id
_entity_poly.type
_entity_poly.pdbx_seq_one_letter_code
_entity_poly.pdbx_strand_id
1 'polypeptide(L)'
;MKKNRKKILVIGLSGESVFMHIDHMNENGETIKADLKNTEPGGKGYNQAVALGKLGADVSFITALGNDYYRNECIKVLKEHNVKEYIVDKNVPSSYAVIIVDKEANNNVIVYPGASNEITFEDILVYKNIIDNADIVLIQNEYPQEVTMQIINYCYEQNKQIIFNPAPKCSLDNDVLKKVSILTPNEFELTGLKDINDLNVICTIGSKGVKHLFRGNETIYNAYKVKAIDTTGAGDIFNAGLCYMLACGETIDEAIKFAIASSGYAVQYPGVINSLPTYEDVIKLIKNKNGE
;
A
#
# COMPACT_ATOMS: atom_id res chain seq x y z
N MET A 1 6.82 20.34 -21.28
CA MET A 1 8.12 19.84 -20.74
C MET A 1 7.81 18.75 -19.75
N LYS A 2 8.28 17.50 -19.96
CA LYS A 2 8.17 16.45 -18.92
C LYS A 2 9.02 16.90 -17.73
N LYS A 3 8.40 17.35 -16.62
CA LYS A 3 9.10 17.47 -15.34
C LYS A 3 9.84 16.16 -15.10
N ASN A 4 11.12 16.21 -14.72
CA ASN A 4 11.88 15.03 -14.37
C ASN A 4 11.18 14.41 -13.15
N ARG A 5 10.45 13.30 -13.35
CA ARG A 5 9.70 12.66 -12.27
C ARG A 5 10.68 12.00 -11.31
N LYS A 6 10.44 12.12 -10.02
CA LYS A 6 11.20 11.43 -8.98
C LYS A 6 11.01 9.92 -9.13
N LYS A 7 12.06 9.18 -8.82
CA LYS A 7 12.06 7.70 -8.79
C LYS A 7 11.47 7.22 -7.47
N ILE A 8 10.55 6.30 -7.56
CA ILE A 8 9.90 5.70 -6.40
C ILE A 8 10.43 4.28 -6.20
N LEU A 9 10.78 3.96 -4.95
CA LEU A 9 11.05 2.60 -4.52
C LEU A 9 9.99 2.18 -3.53
N VAL A 10 9.36 1.03 -3.77
CA VAL A 10 8.53 0.34 -2.79
C VAL A 10 9.32 -0.80 -2.20
N ILE A 11 9.29 -0.97 -0.86
CA ILE A 11 9.89 -2.10 -0.16
C ILE A 11 8.81 -2.73 0.70
N GLY A 12 8.38 -3.95 0.38
CA GLY A 12 7.26 -4.57 1.09
C GLY A 12 6.93 -5.98 0.62
N LEU A 13 5.90 -6.53 1.24
CA LEU A 13 5.42 -7.89 1.02
C LEU A 13 4.77 -8.04 -0.35
N SER A 14 4.99 -9.21 -0.94
CA SER A 14 4.17 -9.77 -2.02
C SER A 14 3.86 -11.24 -1.77
N GLY A 15 2.71 -11.70 -2.28
CA GLY A 15 2.29 -13.09 -2.13
C GLY A 15 0.95 -13.35 -2.83
N GLU A 16 0.34 -14.46 -2.46
CA GLU A 16 -0.97 -14.88 -2.93
C GLU A 16 -2.08 -14.35 -2.02
N SER A 17 -3.12 -13.77 -2.61
CA SER A 17 -4.37 -13.44 -1.91
C SER A 17 -5.51 -14.29 -2.46
N VAL A 18 -6.14 -15.09 -1.59
CA VAL A 18 -7.30 -15.93 -1.91
C VAL A 18 -8.52 -15.33 -1.25
N PHE A 19 -9.46 -14.88 -2.07
CA PHE A 19 -10.76 -14.38 -1.62
C PHE A 19 -11.78 -15.51 -1.65
N MET A 20 -12.47 -15.73 -0.53
CA MET A 20 -13.57 -16.67 -0.41
C MET A 20 -14.83 -15.90 -0.04
N HIS A 21 -15.82 -15.90 -0.91
CA HIS A 21 -17.12 -15.30 -0.65
C HIS A 21 -18.05 -16.35 -0.05
N ILE A 22 -18.64 -16.01 1.09
CA ILE A 22 -19.48 -16.89 1.91
C ILE A 22 -20.80 -16.19 2.24
N ASP A 23 -21.79 -16.95 2.69
CA ASP A 23 -23.07 -16.41 3.10
C ASP A 23 -22.96 -15.59 4.41
N HIS A 24 -22.33 -16.16 5.41
CA HIS A 24 -22.09 -15.54 6.74
C HIS A 24 -20.78 -16.05 7.32
N MET A 25 -20.21 -15.35 8.29
CA MET A 25 -19.03 -15.83 9.03
C MET A 25 -19.40 -17.06 9.82
N ASN A 26 -18.58 -18.15 9.69
CA ASN A 26 -18.87 -19.43 10.33
C ASN A 26 -18.73 -19.35 11.85
N GLU A 27 -19.64 -20.06 12.56
CA GLU A 27 -19.57 -20.28 13.99
C GLU A 27 -18.59 -21.41 14.36
N ASN A 28 -18.28 -21.52 15.65
CA ASN A 28 -17.38 -22.59 16.11
C ASN A 28 -17.95 -23.98 15.81
N GLY A 29 -17.21 -24.75 15.02
CA GLY A 29 -17.59 -26.11 14.59
C GLY A 29 -18.45 -26.17 13.35
N GLU A 30 -18.85 -25.05 12.79
CA GLU A 30 -19.60 -24.97 11.54
C GLU A 30 -18.69 -25.16 10.33
N THR A 31 -19.19 -25.94 9.34
CA THR A 31 -18.57 -26.03 8.00
C THR A 31 -19.49 -25.39 7.00
N ILE A 32 -19.06 -24.31 6.37
CA ILE A 32 -19.81 -23.60 5.34
C ILE A 32 -19.17 -23.77 3.97
N LYS A 33 -19.92 -23.51 2.91
CA LYS A 33 -19.43 -23.52 1.53
C LYS A 33 -19.18 -22.09 1.07
N ALA A 34 -18.07 -21.89 0.39
CA ALA A 34 -17.85 -20.65 -0.34
C ALA A 34 -18.62 -20.67 -1.67
N ASP A 35 -19.30 -19.58 -1.98
CA ASP A 35 -20.03 -19.39 -3.23
C ASP A 35 -19.11 -19.04 -4.39
N LEU A 36 -18.00 -18.33 -4.09
CA LEU A 36 -17.02 -17.87 -5.08
C LEU A 36 -15.61 -17.92 -4.47
N LYS A 37 -14.65 -18.32 -5.28
CA LYS A 37 -13.22 -18.21 -4.99
C LYS A 37 -12.55 -17.40 -6.07
N ASN A 38 -11.86 -16.32 -5.67
CA ASN A 38 -10.95 -15.58 -6.53
C ASN A 38 -9.53 -15.65 -5.95
N THR A 39 -8.54 -15.54 -6.83
CA THR A 39 -7.14 -15.56 -6.43
C THR A 39 -6.39 -14.52 -7.25
N GLU A 40 -5.63 -13.67 -6.58
CA GLU A 40 -4.79 -12.66 -7.24
C GLU A 40 -3.48 -12.48 -6.46
N PRO A 41 -2.40 -11.98 -7.10
CA PRO A 41 -1.23 -11.50 -6.38
C PRO A 41 -1.63 -10.35 -5.45
N GLY A 42 -1.01 -10.29 -4.28
CA GLY A 42 -1.35 -9.29 -3.27
C GLY A 42 -0.23 -9.02 -2.28
N GLY A 43 -0.60 -8.38 -1.19
CA GLY A 43 0.27 -7.77 -0.20
C GLY A 43 0.27 -6.25 -0.37
N LYS A 44 0.37 -5.50 0.73
CA LYS A 44 0.28 -4.03 0.67
C LYS A 44 1.39 -3.42 -0.19
N GLY A 45 2.63 -3.88 0.01
CA GLY A 45 3.76 -3.44 -0.80
C GLY A 45 3.54 -3.73 -2.28
N TYR A 46 3.07 -4.92 -2.60
CA TYR A 46 2.75 -5.32 -3.96
C TYR A 46 1.65 -4.46 -4.59
N ASN A 47 0.52 -4.30 -3.91
CA ASN A 47 -0.62 -3.51 -4.36
C ASN A 47 -0.21 -2.07 -4.64
N GLN A 48 0.58 -1.46 -3.75
CA GLN A 48 1.08 -0.09 -3.87
C GLN A 48 2.04 0.04 -5.06
N ALA A 49 2.93 -0.93 -5.27
CA ALA A 49 3.87 -0.93 -6.39
C ALA A 49 3.15 -1.06 -7.75
N VAL A 50 2.20 -1.99 -7.86
CA VAL A 50 1.43 -2.19 -9.09
C VAL A 50 0.55 -0.98 -9.40
N ALA A 51 -0.09 -0.38 -8.37
CA ALA A 51 -0.89 0.83 -8.52
C ALA A 51 -0.03 2.01 -9.01
N LEU A 52 1.17 2.19 -8.49
CA LEU A 52 2.13 3.20 -8.96
C LEU A 52 2.50 2.98 -10.43
N GLY A 53 2.78 1.73 -10.81
CA GLY A 53 3.08 1.39 -12.20
C GLY A 53 1.90 1.68 -13.12
N LYS A 54 0.67 1.36 -12.72
CA LYS A 54 -0.57 1.66 -13.46
C LYS A 54 -0.79 3.15 -13.64
N LEU A 55 -0.44 3.98 -12.65
CA LEU A 55 -0.46 5.45 -12.75
C LEU A 55 0.66 6.00 -13.64
N GLY A 56 1.62 5.18 -14.05
CA GLY A 56 2.74 5.57 -14.93
C GLY A 56 3.93 6.17 -14.17
N ALA A 57 4.18 5.78 -12.92
CA ALA A 57 5.36 6.13 -12.15
C ALA A 57 6.64 5.43 -12.68
N ASP A 58 7.83 6.02 -12.44
CA ASP A 58 9.11 5.29 -12.50
C ASP A 58 9.30 4.58 -11.15
N VAL A 59 8.84 3.34 -11.07
CA VAL A 59 8.74 2.57 -9.83
C VAL A 59 9.60 1.31 -9.87
N SER A 60 10.32 1.10 -8.76
CA SER A 60 11.04 -0.12 -8.43
C SER A 60 10.40 -0.77 -7.21
N PHE A 61 10.46 -2.10 -7.12
CA PHE A 61 9.88 -2.85 -6.01
C PHE A 61 10.85 -3.92 -5.52
N ILE A 62 11.25 -3.83 -4.25
CA ILE A 62 12.04 -4.86 -3.56
C ILE A 62 11.08 -5.70 -2.72
N THR A 63 11.06 -7.01 -2.93
CA THR A 63 10.20 -7.94 -2.22
C THR A 63 10.83 -9.32 -2.06
N ALA A 64 10.35 -10.09 -1.07
CA ALA A 64 10.75 -11.48 -0.88
C ALA A 64 9.71 -12.44 -1.46
N LEU A 65 10.15 -13.44 -2.20
CA LEU A 65 9.33 -14.52 -2.73
C LEU A 65 9.98 -15.88 -2.49
N GLY A 66 9.16 -16.89 -2.29
CA GLY A 66 9.55 -18.30 -2.32
C GLY A 66 9.73 -18.80 -3.74
N ASN A 67 10.18 -20.04 -3.86
CA ASN A 67 10.24 -20.74 -5.15
C ASN A 67 8.97 -21.60 -5.35
N ASP A 68 7.85 -20.94 -5.59
CA ASP A 68 6.53 -21.55 -5.76
C ASP A 68 5.82 -21.04 -7.03
N TYR A 69 4.62 -21.57 -7.29
CA TYR A 69 3.83 -21.21 -8.47
C TYR A 69 3.52 -19.72 -8.51
N TYR A 70 3.23 -19.12 -7.36
CA TYR A 70 2.79 -17.73 -7.25
C TYR A 70 3.86 -16.70 -7.61
N ARG A 71 5.13 -17.06 -7.41
CA ARG A 71 6.26 -16.22 -7.84
C ARG A 71 6.12 -15.74 -9.28
N ASN A 72 5.80 -16.65 -10.18
CA ASN A 72 5.71 -16.34 -11.61
C ASN A 72 4.53 -15.41 -11.91
N GLU A 73 3.40 -15.61 -11.26
CA GLU A 73 2.23 -14.73 -11.41
C GLU A 73 2.49 -13.33 -10.85
N CYS A 74 3.12 -13.22 -9.66
CA CYS A 74 3.53 -11.93 -9.10
C CYS A 74 4.44 -11.17 -10.06
N ILE A 75 5.50 -11.81 -10.57
CA ILE A 75 6.48 -11.18 -11.49
C ILE A 75 5.80 -10.77 -12.81
N LYS A 76 4.90 -11.60 -13.34
CA LYS A 76 4.16 -11.31 -14.57
C LYS A 76 3.35 -10.03 -14.44
N VAL A 77 2.54 -9.89 -13.40
CA VAL A 77 1.70 -8.70 -13.17
C VAL A 77 2.54 -7.44 -12.91
N LEU A 78 3.66 -7.56 -12.17
CA LEU A 78 4.61 -6.44 -12.00
C LEU A 78 5.10 -5.93 -13.35
N LYS A 79 5.52 -6.82 -14.25
CA LYS A 79 5.98 -6.49 -15.61
C LYS A 79 4.89 -5.86 -16.47
N GLU A 80 3.69 -6.40 -16.43
CA GLU A 80 2.51 -5.86 -17.17
C GLU A 80 2.19 -4.41 -16.77
N HIS A 81 2.55 -4.02 -15.53
CA HIS A 81 2.35 -2.68 -15.00
C HIS A 81 3.66 -1.84 -14.98
N ASN A 82 4.70 -2.27 -15.69
CA ASN A 82 5.99 -1.56 -15.80
C ASN A 82 6.69 -1.31 -14.45
N VAL A 83 6.51 -2.19 -13.46
CA VAL A 83 7.23 -2.16 -12.20
C VAL A 83 8.56 -2.91 -12.37
N LYS A 84 9.67 -2.31 -11.97
CA LYS A 84 11.00 -2.96 -11.95
C LYS A 84 11.13 -3.78 -10.66
N GLU A 85 11.06 -5.09 -10.79
CA GLU A 85 11.11 -6.01 -9.67
C GLU A 85 12.55 -6.36 -9.24
N TYR A 86 12.78 -6.43 -7.94
CA TYR A 86 14.02 -6.88 -7.28
C TYR A 86 13.65 -7.91 -6.23
N ILE A 87 13.85 -9.17 -6.55
CA ILE A 87 13.35 -10.29 -5.76
C ILE A 87 14.45 -10.83 -4.83
N VAL A 88 14.13 -10.89 -3.54
CA VAL A 88 14.90 -11.65 -2.55
C VAL A 88 14.36 -13.07 -2.52
N ASP A 89 15.18 -14.02 -2.93
CA ASP A 89 14.83 -15.45 -2.97
C ASP A 89 14.87 -16.06 -1.57
N LYS A 90 13.81 -16.76 -1.18
CA LYS A 90 13.73 -17.48 0.10
C LYS A 90 13.38 -18.95 -0.12
N ASN A 91 13.91 -19.81 0.76
CA ASN A 91 13.68 -21.26 0.71
C ASN A 91 12.39 -21.70 1.44
N VAL A 92 11.47 -20.80 1.64
CA VAL A 92 10.13 -21.02 2.22
C VAL A 92 9.09 -20.52 1.24
N PRO A 93 7.82 -20.97 1.33
CA PRO A 93 6.77 -20.48 0.45
C PRO A 93 6.62 -18.96 0.50
N SER A 94 6.16 -18.37 -0.61
CA SER A 94 5.74 -16.98 -0.66
C SER A 94 4.66 -16.69 0.38
N SER A 95 4.44 -15.42 0.69
CA SER A 95 3.35 -15.01 1.58
C SER A 95 1.99 -15.42 1.01
N TYR A 96 1.05 -15.73 1.90
CA TYR A 96 -0.27 -16.21 1.53
C TYR A 96 -1.33 -15.57 2.43
N ALA A 97 -2.37 -15.02 1.85
CA ALA A 97 -3.50 -14.46 2.58
C ALA A 97 -4.81 -15.15 2.18
N VAL A 98 -5.62 -15.51 3.17
CA VAL A 98 -7.02 -15.91 2.98
C VAL A 98 -7.89 -14.75 3.45
N ILE A 99 -8.70 -14.23 2.53
CA ILE A 99 -9.64 -13.15 2.77
C ILE A 99 -11.05 -13.75 2.64
N ILE A 100 -11.74 -13.86 3.77
CA ILE A 100 -13.11 -14.35 3.83
C ILE A 100 -14.04 -13.14 3.82
N VAL A 101 -14.97 -13.10 2.88
CA VAL A 101 -15.91 -11.98 2.72
C VAL A 101 -17.34 -12.52 2.77
N ASP A 102 -18.16 -12.01 3.70
CA ASP A 102 -19.58 -12.37 3.80
C ASP A 102 -20.50 -11.48 2.94
N LYS A 103 -21.79 -11.80 2.88
CA LYS A 103 -22.79 -11.02 2.13
C LYS A 103 -23.00 -9.60 2.62
N GLU A 104 -22.61 -9.30 3.85
CA GLU A 104 -22.67 -7.96 4.45
C GLU A 104 -21.40 -7.15 4.16
N ALA A 105 -20.47 -7.72 3.39
CA ALA A 105 -19.13 -7.16 3.09
C ALA A 105 -18.21 -7.04 4.33
N ASN A 106 -18.49 -7.77 5.41
CA ASN A 106 -17.51 -7.95 6.48
C ASN A 106 -16.40 -8.86 5.96
N ASN A 107 -15.15 -8.60 6.38
CA ASN A 107 -14.03 -9.42 6.01
C ASN A 107 -13.22 -9.89 7.22
N ASN A 108 -12.70 -11.11 7.11
CA ASN A 108 -11.68 -11.67 7.98
C ASN A 108 -10.47 -12.03 7.14
N VAL A 109 -9.30 -11.58 7.56
CA VAL A 109 -8.05 -11.80 6.85
C VAL A 109 -7.09 -12.59 7.72
N ILE A 110 -6.59 -13.71 7.18
CA ILE A 110 -5.55 -14.52 7.81
C ILE A 110 -4.34 -14.49 6.89
N VAL A 111 -3.18 -14.11 7.43
CA VAL A 111 -1.94 -14.01 6.66
C VAL A 111 -0.92 -15.03 7.17
N TYR A 112 -0.41 -15.84 6.25
CA TYR A 112 0.83 -16.57 6.42
C TYR A 112 1.96 -15.74 5.80
N PRO A 113 2.89 -15.17 6.58
CA PRO A 113 3.85 -14.20 6.05
C PRO A 113 4.95 -14.85 5.19
N GLY A 114 5.20 -16.16 5.33
CA GLY A 114 6.13 -16.92 4.48
C GLY A 114 7.47 -16.25 4.26
N ALA A 115 7.87 -16.13 3.00
CA ALA A 115 9.13 -15.54 2.58
C ALA A 115 9.35 -14.11 3.14
N SER A 116 8.29 -13.35 3.35
CA SER A 116 8.38 -11.99 3.89
C SER A 116 8.77 -11.95 5.37
N ASN A 117 8.53 -13.01 6.12
CA ASN A 117 8.98 -13.11 7.52
C ASN A 117 10.46 -13.52 7.65
N GLU A 118 11.02 -14.11 6.60
CA GLU A 118 12.41 -14.56 6.56
C GLU A 118 13.38 -13.52 6.00
N ILE A 119 12.85 -12.33 5.65
CA ILE A 119 13.67 -11.26 5.09
C ILE A 119 14.53 -10.63 6.18
N THR A 120 15.78 -10.33 5.85
CA THR A 120 16.72 -9.62 6.72
C THR A 120 17.09 -8.28 6.11
N PHE A 121 17.69 -7.41 6.90
CA PHE A 121 18.17 -6.13 6.38
C PHE A 121 19.33 -6.32 5.39
N GLU A 122 20.18 -7.31 5.60
CA GLU A 122 21.25 -7.71 4.68
C GLU A 122 20.71 -8.08 3.31
N ASP A 123 19.59 -8.79 3.24
CA ASP A 123 18.91 -9.12 1.99
C ASP A 123 18.49 -7.85 1.23
N ILE A 124 17.98 -6.87 1.95
CA ILE A 124 17.60 -5.56 1.36
C ILE A 124 18.82 -4.81 0.86
N LEU A 125 19.94 -4.87 1.59
CA LEU A 125 21.19 -4.20 1.22
C LEU A 125 21.86 -4.79 -0.03
N VAL A 126 21.51 -5.99 -0.47
CA VAL A 126 21.90 -6.51 -1.79
C VAL A 126 21.50 -5.53 -2.89
N TYR A 127 20.36 -4.85 -2.70
CA TYR A 127 19.81 -3.85 -3.62
C TYR A 127 20.10 -2.41 -3.21
N LYS A 128 21.17 -2.19 -2.41
CA LYS A 128 21.58 -0.86 -1.92
C LYS A 128 21.58 0.22 -3.02
N ASN A 129 22.13 -0.11 -4.19
CA ASN A 129 22.18 0.84 -5.31
C ASN A 129 20.81 1.30 -5.78
N ILE A 130 19.77 0.48 -5.63
CA ILE A 130 18.40 0.83 -5.99
C ILE A 130 17.83 1.81 -4.97
N ILE A 131 18.09 1.56 -3.68
CA ILE A 131 17.71 2.47 -2.58
C ILE A 131 18.39 3.82 -2.74
N ASP A 132 19.71 3.81 -2.99
CA ASP A 132 20.51 5.03 -3.13
C ASP A 132 20.07 5.88 -4.33
N ASN A 133 19.54 5.27 -5.39
CA ASN A 133 19.04 5.96 -6.58
C ASN A 133 17.57 6.38 -6.51
N ALA A 134 16.82 5.96 -5.48
CA ALA A 134 15.45 6.40 -5.28
C ALA A 134 15.39 7.80 -4.67
N ASP A 135 14.34 8.55 -5.00
CA ASP A 135 14.03 9.85 -4.39
C ASP A 135 13.01 9.69 -3.26
N ILE A 136 12.06 8.79 -3.45
CA ILE A 136 10.97 8.49 -2.51
C ILE A 136 10.99 6.99 -2.23
N VAL A 137 10.89 6.63 -0.95
CA VAL A 137 10.77 5.23 -0.50
C VAL A 137 9.44 5.05 0.21
N LEU A 138 8.62 4.13 -0.28
CA LEU A 138 7.32 3.76 0.28
C LEU A 138 7.44 2.41 0.97
N ILE A 139 7.12 2.36 2.27
CA ILE A 139 7.31 1.20 3.14
C ILE A 139 6.01 0.91 3.87
N GLN A 140 5.72 -0.38 4.13
CA GLN A 140 4.60 -0.83 4.96
C GLN A 140 5.13 -1.64 6.15
N ASN A 141 4.27 -2.01 7.09
CA ASN A 141 4.66 -2.78 8.26
C ASN A 141 4.36 -4.28 8.09
N GLU A 142 4.65 -4.84 6.91
CA GLU A 142 4.41 -6.27 6.62
C GLU A 142 5.66 -7.15 6.76
N TYR A 143 6.82 -6.56 6.95
CA TYR A 143 8.06 -7.25 7.31
C TYR A 143 8.26 -7.30 8.83
N PRO A 144 9.20 -8.12 9.35
CA PRO A 144 9.58 -8.05 10.76
C PRO A 144 9.88 -6.61 11.17
N GLN A 145 9.36 -6.19 12.32
CA GLN A 145 9.42 -4.80 12.76
C GLN A 145 10.86 -4.27 12.83
N GLU A 146 11.80 -5.11 13.26
CA GLU A 146 13.22 -4.76 13.32
C GLU A 146 13.78 -4.43 11.94
N VAL A 147 13.47 -5.24 10.93
CA VAL A 147 13.89 -5.01 9.53
C VAL A 147 13.27 -3.72 9.00
N THR A 148 11.98 -3.49 9.27
CA THR A 148 11.30 -2.25 8.90
C THR A 148 11.99 -1.01 9.49
N MET A 149 12.38 -1.07 10.78
CA MET A 149 13.12 0.01 11.44
C MET A 149 14.50 0.23 10.82
N GLN A 150 15.22 -0.84 10.51
CA GLN A 150 16.54 -0.75 9.86
C GLN A 150 16.45 -0.13 8.47
N ILE A 151 15.42 -0.49 7.68
CA ILE A 151 15.15 0.12 6.37
C ILE A 151 14.87 1.63 6.51
N ILE A 152 14.00 2.03 7.46
CA ILE A 152 13.70 3.45 7.71
C ILE A 152 14.96 4.21 8.10
N ASN A 153 15.76 3.67 9.03
CA ASN A 153 17.01 4.29 9.46
C ASN A 153 17.98 4.50 8.30
N TYR A 154 18.20 3.46 7.51
CA TYR A 154 19.07 3.54 6.35
C TYR A 154 18.58 4.56 5.32
N CYS A 155 17.30 4.55 4.97
CA CYS A 155 16.71 5.51 4.03
C CYS A 155 16.85 6.96 4.55
N TYR A 156 16.69 7.18 5.85
CA TYR A 156 16.89 8.48 6.47
C TYR A 156 18.34 8.97 6.34
N GLU A 157 19.33 8.10 6.63
CA GLU A 157 20.76 8.39 6.49
C GLU A 157 21.13 8.71 5.03
N GLN A 158 20.44 8.11 4.07
CA GLN A 158 20.60 8.39 2.64
C GLN A 158 19.75 9.59 2.15
N ASN A 159 19.16 10.38 3.07
CA ASN A 159 18.33 11.56 2.77
C ASN A 159 17.14 11.28 1.83
N LYS A 160 16.50 10.11 1.96
CA LYS A 160 15.33 9.76 1.16
C LYS A 160 14.07 10.37 1.75
N GLN A 161 13.13 10.75 0.88
CA GLN A 161 11.77 11.05 1.33
C GLN A 161 11.06 9.74 1.65
N ILE A 162 10.75 9.49 2.92
CA ILE A 162 10.16 8.25 3.40
C ILE A 162 8.67 8.45 3.61
N ILE A 163 7.86 7.62 2.94
CA ILE A 163 6.43 7.50 3.19
C ILE A 163 6.23 6.14 3.87
N PHE A 164 5.67 6.14 5.07
CA PHE A 164 5.44 4.93 5.83
C PHE A 164 3.96 4.72 6.09
N ASN A 165 3.46 3.59 5.59
CA ASN A 165 2.13 3.09 5.87
C ASN A 165 2.21 2.09 7.03
N PRO A 166 1.83 2.44 8.29
CA PRO A 166 1.98 1.61 9.47
C PRO A 166 0.92 0.49 9.52
N ALA A 167 0.75 -0.21 8.41
CA ALA A 167 -0.21 -1.29 8.19
C ALA A 167 0.51 -2.63 7.94
N PRO A 168 0.19 -3.68 8.69
CA PRO A 168 -0.71 -3.76 9.85
C PRO A 168 -0.28 -2.86 11.02
N LYS A 169 -1.24 -2.55 11.91
CA LYS A 169 -1.00 -1.73 13.11
C LYS A 169 0.28 -2.15 13.85
N CYS A 170 1.12 -1.18 14.14
CA CYS A 170 2.38 -1.37 14.86
C CYS A 170 2.55 -0.33 15.96
N SER A 171 3.58 -0.54 16.79
CA SER A 171 4.05 0.41 17.77
C SER A 171 5.55 0.59 17.56
N LEU A 172 5.93 1.59 16.78
CA LEU A 172 7.34 1.96 16.56
C LEU A 172 7.75 3.06 17.53
N ASP A 173 9.05 3.06 17.87
CA ASP A 173 9.63 4.13 18.68
C ASP A 173 9.54 5.47 17.94
N ASN A 174 9.27 6.53 18.70
CA ASN A 174 9.17 7.88 18.16
C ASN A 174 10.45 8.34 17.46
N ASP A 175 11.61 7.89 17.89
CA ASP A 175 12.87 8.23 17.24
C ASP A 175 12.99 7.64 15.82
N VAL A 176 12.31 6.54 15.55
CA VAL A 176 12.15 5.99 14.18
C VAL A 176 11.08 6.76 13.42
N LEU A 177 9.93 7.04 14.05
CA LEU A 177 8.82 7.76 13.41
C LEU A 177 9.22 9.18 12.98
N LYS A 178 10.07 9.89 13.74
CA LYS A 178 10.59 11.21 13.38
C LYS A 178 11.47 11.23 12.13
N LYS A 179 11.96 10.09 11.69
CA LYS A 179 12.73 9.93 10.45
C LYS A 179 11.85 9.79 9.21
N VAL A 180 10.55 9.51 9.42
CA VAL A 180 9.58 9.36 8.35
C VAL A 180 9.08 10.73 7.91
N SER A 181 9.03 10.96 6.59
CA SER A 181 8.56 12.22 6.02
C SER A 181 7.04 12.37 6.10
N ILE A 182 6.32 11.27 5.88
CA ILE A 182 4.85 11.19 5.90
C ILE A 182 4.42 9.83 6.43
N LEU A 183 3.52 9.84 7.42
CA LEU A 183 2.84 8.66 7.94
C LEU A 183 1.43 8.57 7.35
N THR A 184 1.01 7.38 6.91
CA THR A 184 -0.32 7.18 6.30
C THR A 184 -1.12 6.07 7.00
N PRO A 185 -1.44 6.22 8.29
CA PRO A 185 -2.30 5.27 9.01
C PRO A 185 -3.77 5.41 8.62
N ASN A 186 -4.57 4.37 8.89
CA ASN A 186 -5.99 4.52 9.11
C ASN A 186 -6.30 4.85 10.59
N GLU A 187 -7.59 5.05 10.95
CA GLU A 187 -7.98 5.37 12.34
C GLU A 187 -7.57 4.29 13.35
N PHE A 188 -7.61 3.02 12.96
CA PHE A 188 -7.19 1.91 13.83
C PHE A 188 -5.67 1.85 13.99
N GLU A 189 -4.93 1.99 12.93
CA GLU A 189 -3.46 2.00 12.92
C GLU A 189 -2.91 3.21 13.69
N LEU A 190 -3.57 4.36 13.57
CA LEU A 190 -3.21 5.58 14.30
C LEU A 190 -3.19 5.36 15.81
N THR A 191 -4.07 4.51 16.37
CA THR A 191 -4.08 4.19 17.81
C THR A 191 -2.83 3.44 18.30
N GLY A 192 -2.01 2.93 17.40
CA GLY A 192 -0.70 2.32 17.72
C GLY A 192 0.44 3.32 17.81
N LEU A 193 0.27 4.53 17.30
CA LEU A 193 1.28 5.57 17.26
C LEU A 193 1.15 6.51 18.46
N LYS A 194 2.30 6.94 19.00
CA LYS A 194 2.34 7.86 20.14
C LYS A 194 3.02 9.17 19.71
N ASP A 195 2.76 10.26 20.44
CA ASP A 195 3.43 11.57 20.30
C ASP A 195 3.51 12.07 18.86
N ILE A 196 2.36 12.01 18.15
CA ILE A 196 2.26 12.31 16.71
C ILE A 196 2.22 13.80 16.37
N ASN A 197 2.18 14.70 17.37
CA ASN A 197 1.93 16.13 17.18
C ASN A 197 2.94 16.83 16.25
N ASP A 198 4.20 16.38 16.27
CA ASP A 198 5.26 16.93 15.43
C ASP A 198 5.47 16.14 14.12
N LEU A 199 4.71 15.08 13.92
CA LEU A 199 4.78 14.24 12.74
C LEU A 199 3.84 14.73 11.64
N ASN A 200 4.15 14.42 10.40
CA ASN A 200 3.30 14.68 9.25
C ASN A 200 2.43 13.44 9.01
N VAL A 201 1.18 13.46 9.47
CA VAL A 201 0.29 12.30 9.46
C VAL A 201 -0.91 12.55 8.54
N ILE A 202 -1.11 11.67 7.59
CA ILE A 202 -2.26 11.65 6.68
C ILE A 202 -3.11 10.43 7.03
N CYS A 203 -4.09 10.61 7.92
CA CYS A 203 -4.93 9.53 8.41
C CYS A 203 -6.16 9.33 7.51
N THR A 204 -6.30 8.13 6.94
CA THR A 204 -7.51 7.75 6.20
C THR A 204 -8.65 7.41 7.16
N ILE A 205 -9.85 7.97 6.90
CA ILE A 205 -11.04 7.81 7.74
C ILE A 205 -12.23 7.21 6.94
N GLY A 206 -11.90 6.31 6.04
CA GLY A 206 -12.86 5.58 5.21
C GLY A 206 -13.71 6.51 4.34
N SER A 207 -15.02 6.30 4.34
CA SER A 207 -15.98 7.10 3.55
C SER A 207 -16.07 8.56 3.97
N LYS A 208 -15.46 8.96 5.09
CA LYS A 208 -15.38 10.35 5.53
C LYS A 208 -14.22 11.09 4.87
N GLY A 209 -13.23 10.38 4.32
CA GLY A 209 -12.09 10.97 3.61
C GLY A 209 -10.77 10.83 4.36
N VAL A 210 -10.08 11.95 4.62
CA VAL A 210 -8.72 11.98 5.16
C VAL A 210 -8.57 13.14 6.13
N LYS A 211 -7.86 12.91 7.23
CA LYS A 211 -7.36 13.94 8.15
C LYS A 211 -5.86 14.11 7.93
N HIS A 212 -5.42 15.31 7.64
CA HIS A 212 -4.01 15.66 7.62
C HIS A 212 -3.67 16.42 8.91
N LEU A 213 -2.81 15.80 9.71
CA LEU A 213 -2.33 16.32 10.99
C LEU A 213 -0.86 16.74 10.81
N PHE A 214 -0.55 18.01 11.01
CA PHE A 214 0.81 18.49 10.88
C PHE A 214 1.03 19.75 11.75
N ARG A 215 2.03 19.72 12.64
CA ARG A 215 2.40 20.83 13.54
C ARG A 215 1.21 21.39 14.32
N GLY A 216 0.40 20.50 14.89
CA GLY A 216 -0.75 20.86 15.67
C GLY A 216 -1.97 21.37 14.88
N ASN A 217 -1.88 21.44 13.55
CA ASN A 217 -3.01 21.76 12.67
C ASN A 217 -3.68 20.49 12.18
N GLU A 218 -5.01 20.53 12.06
CA GLU A 218 -5.80 19.49 11.41
C GLU A 218 -6.52 20.06 10.19
N THR A 219 -6.39 19.39 9.05
CA THR A 219 -7.14 19.68 7.83
C THR A 219 -7.91 18.45 7.40
N ILE A 220 -9.19 18.59 7.11
CA ILE A 220 -10.07 17.50 6.69
C ILE A 220 -10.33 17.61 5.19
N TYR A 221 -10.10 16.51 4.47
CA TYR A 221 -10.42 16.34 3.07
C TYR A 221 -11.54 15.32 2.92
N ASN A 222 -12.67 15.72 2.37
CA ASN A 222 -13.83 14.85 2.22
C ASN A 222 -13.60 13.78 1.12
N ALA A 223 -14.11 12.57 1.34
CA ALA A 223 -14.14 11.54 0.31
C ALA A 223 -15.08 11.90 -0.85
N TYR A 224 -14.82 11.32 -2.01
CA TYR A 224 -15.76 11.34 -3.12
C TYR A 224 -16.97 10.45 -2.80
N LYS A 225 -18.18 10.98 -3.02
CA LYS A 225 -19.44 10.20 -2.90
C LYS A 225 -19.54 9.26 -4.11
N VAL A 226 -19.19 8.02 -3.94
CA VAL A 226 -19.27 6.94 -4.95
C VAL A 226 -20.03 5.75 -4.39
N LYS A 227 -20.54 4.89 -5.26
CA LYS A 227 -21.13 3.62 -4.83
C LYS A 227 -19.98 2.62 -4.65
N ALA A 228 -19.59 2.36 -3.41
CA ALA A 228 -18.59 1.34 -3.12
C ALA A 228 -19.14 -0.06 -3.36
N ILE A 229 -18.34 -0.92 -4.02
CA ILE A 229 -18.60 -2.34 -4.25
C ILE A 229 -17.62 -3.17 -3.43
N ASP A 230 -16.33 -2.80 -3.42
CA ASP A 230 -15.27 -3.47 -2.69
C ASP A 230 -14.26 -2.43 -2.18
N THR A 231 -13.96 -2.46 -0.88
CA THR A 231 -13.01 -1.52 -0.27
C THR A 231 -11.61 -2.11 -0.05
N THR A 232 -11.41 -3.36 -0.48
CA THR A 232 -10.11 -4.04 -0.39
C THR A 232 -9.06 -3.26 -1.19
N GLY A 233 -7.89 -3.04 -0.59
CA GLY A 233 -6.80 -2.31 -1.22
C GLY A 233 -7.00 -0.79 -1.39
N ALA A 234 -8.13 -0.21 -0.94
CA ALA A 234 -8.37 1.23 -1.05
C ALA A 234 -7.25 2.07 -0.41
N GLY A 235 -6.72 1.63 0.74
CA GLY A 235 -5.58 2.25 1.41
C GLY A 235 -4.29 2.14 0.59
N ASP A 236 -4.08 1.02 -0.11
CA ASP A 236 -2.90 0.82 -0.96
C ASP A 236 -2.94 1.76 -2.17
N ILE A 237 -4.11 1.86 -2.80
CA ILE A 237 -4.33 2.75 -3.95
C ILE A 237 -4.25 4.23 -3.53
N PHE A 238 -4.71 4.56 -2.32
CA PHE A 238 -4.50 5.89 -1.73
C PHE A 238 -3.00 6.20 -1.59
N ASN A 239 -2.21 5.31 -0.99
CA ASN A 239 -0.76 5.48 -0.81
C ASN A 239 -0.04 5.62 -2.16
N ALA A 240 -0.42 4.83 -3.15
CA ALA A 240 0.14 4.93 -4.50
C ALA A 240 -0.17 6.29 -5.14
N GLY A 241 -1.42 6.76 -5.08
CA GLY A 241 -1.84 8.07 -5.60
C GLY A 241 -1.12 9.23 -4.94
N LEU A 242 -0.98 9.19 -3.61
CA LEU A 242 -0.23 10.18 -2.83
C LEU A 242 1.24 10.23 -3.27
N CYS A 243 1.89 9.08 -3.28
CA CYS A 243 3.30 8.95 -3.65
C CYS A 243 3.55 9.38 -5.09
N TYR A 244 2.66 9.03 -6.02
CA TYR A 244 2.72 9.42 -7.43
C TYR A 244 2.72 10.95 -7.60
N MET A 245 1.80 11.67 -6.97
CA MET A 245 1.70 13.12 -7.08
C MET A 245 2.89 13.84 -6.44
N LEU A 246 3.37 13.34 -5.29
CA LEU A 246 4.60 13.85 -4.68
C LEU A 246 5.83 13.62 -5.58
N ALA A 247 5.89 12.52 -6.30
CA ALA A 247 6.94 12.25 -7.28
C ALA A 247 6.84 13.16 -8.53
N CYS A 248 5.64 13.61 -8.86
CA CYS A 248 5.44 14.63 -9.89
C CYS A 248 5.81 16.05 -9.43
N GLY A 249 6.12 16.24 -8.14
CA GLY A 249 6.47 17.54 -7.55
C GLY A 249 5.27 18.41 -7.22
N GLU A 250 4.10 17.81 -7.06
CA GLU A 250 2.88 18.50 -6.66
C GLU A 250 2.87 18.75 -5.14
N THR A 251 2.00 19.67 -4.70
CA THR A 251 1.84 19.99 -3.29
C THR A 251 1.21 18.83 -2.51
N ILE A 252 1.40 18.81 -1.19
CA ILE A 252 0.77 17.79 -0.33
C ILE A 252 -0.76 17.82 -0.42
N ASP A 253 -1.33 19.02 -0.56
CA ASP A 253 -2.78 19.22 -0.71
C ASP A 253 -3.32 18.57 -2.00
N GLU A 254 -2.64 18.80 -3.12
CA GLU A 254 -2.99 18.18 -4.42
C GLU A 254 -2.77 16.67 -4.40
N ALA A 255 -1.69 16.22 -3.75
CA ALA A 255 -1.40 14.80 -3.61
C ALA A 255 -2.49 14.08 -2.79
N ILE A 256 -2.95 14.66 -1.67
CA ILE A 256 -4.06 14.10 -0.87
C ILE A 256 -5.35 14.05 -1.69
N LYS A 257 -5.72 15.12 -2.39
CA LYS A 257 -6.93 15.16 -3.23
C LYS A 257 -6.93 14.10 -4.33
N PHE A 258 -5.79 13.95 -5.00
CA PHE A 258 -5.61 12.92 -6.02
C PHE A 258 -5.66 11.50 -5.43
N ALA A 259 -5.04 11.28 -4.28
CA ALA A 259 -5.05 9.99 -3.57
C ALA A 259 -6.48 9.58 -3.16
N ILE A 260 -7.28 10.52 -2.64
CA ILE A 260 -8.70 10.30 -2.33
C ILE A 260 -9.49 9.93 -3.58
N ALA A 261 -9.23 10.61 -4.71
CA ALA A 261 -9.90 10.29 -5.97
C ALA A 261 -9.48 8.92 -6.52
N SER A 262 -8.20 8.56 -6.38
CA SER A 262 -7.67 7.26 -6.80
C SER A 262 -8.35 6.11 -6.05
N SER A 263 -8.39 6.18 -4.72
CA SER A 263 -9.11 5.19 -3.89
C SER A 263 -10.62 5.21 -4.14
N GLY A 264 -11.20 6.40 -4.32
CA GLY A 264 -12.63 6.57 -4.66
C GLY A 264 -13.01 5.98 -6.01
N TYR A 265 -12.10 5.96 -6.98
CA TYR A 265 -12.29 5.22 -8.24
C TYR A 265 -12.29 3.71 -7.98
N ALA A 266 -11.26 3.23 -7.29
CA ALA A 266 -11.02 1.80 -7.11
C ALA A 266 -12.16 1.08 -6.36
N VAL A 267 -12.69 1.67 -5.30
CA VAL A 267 -13.77 1.03 -4.50
C VAL A 267 -15.06 0.75 -5.28
N GLN A 268 -15.18 1.24 -6.52
CA GLN A 268 -16.33 0.99 -7.40
C GLN A 268 -16.20 -0.34 -8.18
N TYR A 269 -15.10 -1.06 -8.04
CA TYR A 269 -14.80 -2.30 -8.76
C TYR A 269 -14.37 -3.39 -7.79
N PRO A 270 -14.66 -4.69 -8.09
CA PRO A 270 -14.23 -5.80 -7.25
C PRO A 270 -12.75 -6.14 -7.43
N GLY A 271 -12.10 -6.57 -6.34
CA GLY A 271 -10.68 -6.95 -6.30
C GLY A 271 -9.73 -5.76 -6.32
N VAL A 272 -8.43 -6.02 -6.15
CA VAL A 272 -7.42 -4.95 -6.08
C VAL A 272 -6.82 -4.67 -7.46
N ILE A 273 -6.27 -5.68 -8.12
CA ILE A 273 -5.54 -5.50 -9.40
C ILE A 273 -6.46 -5.01 -10.51
N ASN A 274 -7.71 -5.50 -10.55
CA ASN A 274 -8.70 -5.09 -11.55
C ASN A 274 -9.28 -3.69 -11.31
N SER A 275 -9.18 -3.17 -10.08
CA SER A 275 -9.73 -1.86 -9.70
C SER A 275 -8.74 -0.70 -9.86
N LEU A 276 -7.48 -0.98 -10.21
CA LEU A 276 -6.41 0.02 -10.29
C LEU A 276 -6.69 1.09 -11.35
N PRO A 277 -6.78 2.38 -10.98
CA PRO A 277 -7.01 3.46 -11.91
C PRO A 277 -5.76 3.80 -12.75
N THR A 278 -5.98 4.26 -13.96
CA THR A 278 -5.00 5.07 -14.67
C THR A 278 -5.04 6.51 -14.18
N TYR A 279 -4.02 7.30 -14.51
CA TYR A 279 -4.03 8.74 -14.23
C TYR A 279 -5.27 9.43 -14.82
N GLU A 280 -5.63 9.08 -16.06
CA GLU A 280 -6.78 9.63 -16.79
C GLU A 280 -8.11 9.30 -16.10
N ASP A 281 -8.27 8.10 -15.56
CA ASP A 281 -9.46 7.68 -14.80
C ASP A 281 -9.65 8.55 -13.55
N VAL A 282 -8.55 8.80 -12.82
CA VAL A 282 -8.59 9.66 -11.62
C VAL A 282 -8.94 11.08 -11.98
N ILE A 283 -8.31 11.67 -13.00
CA ILE A 283 -8.61 13.03 -13.46
C ILE A 283 -10.06 13.15 -13.91
N LYS A 284 -10.59 12.16 -14.62
CA LYS A 284 -11.98 12.12 -15.04
C LYS A 284 -12.96 12.13 -13.86
N LEU A 285 -12.64 11.36 -12.79
CA LEU A 285 -13.45 11.37 -11.58
C LEU A 285 -13.42 12.75 -10.89
N ILE A 286 -12.25 13.39 -10.83
CA ILE A 286 -12.09 14.73 -10.24
C ILE A 286 -12.94 15.76 -11.01
N LYS A 287 -12.86 15.79 -12.35
CA LYS A 287 -13.60 16.73 -13.20
C LYS A 287 -15.11 16.55 -13.11
N ASN A 288 -15.59 15.32 -13.21
CA ASN A 288 -17.03 15.00 -13.15
C ASN A 288 -17.71 15.49 -11.85
N LYS A 289 -16.95 15.73 -10.79
CA LYS A 289 -17.47 16.21 -9.49
C LYS A 289 -17.35 17.72 -9.31
N ASN A 290 -16.48 18.37 -10.07
CA ASN A 290 -16.37 19.82 -10.05
C ASN A 290 -17.38 20.49 -11.00
N GLY A 291 -18.24 19.72 -11.70
CA GLY A 291 -19.26 20.23 -12.60
C GLY A 291 -18.72 20.73 -13.95
N GLU A 292 -17.51 20.29 -14.34
CA GLU A 292 -16.88 20.53 -15.65
C GLU A 292 -17.04 19.34 -16.61
#